data_cf7ebbf26c5306231b3e15beec992e26
#
_entry.id   cf7ebbf26c5306231b3e15beec992e26
#
_cell.length_a   1.000
_cell.length_b   1.000
_cell.length_c   1.000
_cell.angle_alpha   90.00
_cell.angle_beta   90.00
_cell.angle_gamma   90.00
#
_symmetry.space_group_name_H-M   'P 1'
#
loop_
_entity.id
_entity.type
_entity.pdbx_description
1 polymer ?
#
loop_
_entity_poly.entity_id
_entity_poly.type
_entity_poly.pdbx_seq_one_letter_code
_entity_poly.pdbx_strand_id
1 'polypeptide(L)'
;MTSSIRADALRRMTRRQLSHAILPGIAFVAIAALFALTDLDRTLARAWAFDATLGVFPARGAWWSTNLLHDGGRHLIWAIWLATIGTYVASFINVDWRVYRRPALFTFVAIALATLTVNLLKALSNVDCPWDLAEFGGALPYVPFFADRPNELPLA
;
A
#
# COMPACT_ATOMS: atom_id res chain seq x y z
N MET A 1 -7.45 -15.99 44.48
CA MET A 1 -7.87 -16.74 43.29
C MET A 1 -8.29 -15.84 42.09
N THR A 2 -8.82 -14.66 42.33
CA THR A 2 -9.30 -13.71 41.28
C THR A 2 -8.18 -12.95 40.53
N SER A 3 -7.02 -12.70 41.18
CA SER A 3 -5.92 -11.90 40.59
C SER A 3 -5.14 -12.69 39.50
N SER A 4 -4.97 -13.99 39.67
CA SER A 4 -4.25 -14.84 38.73
C SER A 4 -5.07 -15.04 37.43
N ILE A 5 -6.38 -15.21 37.54
CA ILE A 5 -7.28 -15.37 36.40
C ILE A 5 -7.31 -14.08 35.55
N ARG A 6 -7.28 -12.92 36.20
CA ARG A 6 -7.24 -11.62 35.52
C ARG A 6 -5.90 -11.38 34.81
N ALA A 7 -4.80 -11.77 35.42
CA ALA A 7 -3.47 -11.68 34.82
C ALA A 7 -3.32 -12.59 33.60
N ASP A 8 -3.86 -13.82 33.66
CA ASP A 8 -3.82 -14.75 32.54
C ASP A 8 -4.71 -14.32 31.39
N ALA A 9 -5.88 -13.76 31.66
CA ALA A 9 -6.77 -13.17 30.64
C ALA A 9 -6.10 -11.99 29.92
N LEU A 10 -5.45 -11.09 30.66
CA LEU A 10 -4.70 -9.97 30.08
C LEU A 10 -3.52 -10.44 29.23
N ARG A 11 -2.76 -11.44 29.69
CA ARG A 11 -1.65 -12.04 28.92
C ARG A 11 -2.13 -12.68 27.62
N ARG A 12 -3.27 -13.38 27.64
CA ARG A 12 -3.87 -13.98 26.44
C ARG A 12 -4.37 -12.93 25.45
N MET A 13 -5.00 -11.84 25.92
CA MET A 13 -5.40 -10.70 25.07
C MET A 13 -4.19 -10.04 24.41
N THR A 14 -3.15 -9.72 25.21
CA THR A 14 -1.94 -9.11 24.67
C THR A 14 -1.24 -10.01 23.63
N ARG A 15 -1.17 -11.31 23.90
CA ARG A 15 -0.55 -12.28 22.97
C ARG A 15 -1.34 -12.40 21.65
N ARG A 16 -2.67 -12.36 21.72
CA ARG A 16 -3.52 -12.37 20.52
C ARG A 16 -3.40 -11.09 19.71
N GLN A 17 -3.41 -9.94 20.36
CA GLN A 17 -3.23 -8.64 19.69
C GLN A 17 -1.84 -8.51 19.07
N LEU A 18 -0.80 -8.93 19.76
CA LEU A 18 0.57 -8.99 19.24
C LEU A 18 0.68 -9.91 18.01
N SER A 19 0.06 -11.08 18.02
CA SER A 19 0.11 -11.98 16.85
C SER A 19 -0.60 -11.39 15.63
N HIS A 20 -1.71 -10.68 15.80
CA HIS A 20 -2.42 -10.01 14.71
C HIS A 20 -1.67 -8.81 14.12
N ALA A 21 -0.72 -8.21 14.83
CA ALA A 21 0.13 -7.14 14.33
C ALA A 21 1.48 -7.67 13.81
N ILE A 22 2.11 -8.58 14.55
CA ILE A 22 3.46 -9.07 14.24
C ILE A 22 3.46 -9.99 13.03
N LEU A 23 2.51 -10.93 12.91
CA LEU A 23 2.48 -11.87 11.80
C LEU A 23 2.32 -11.16 10.43
N PRO A 24 1.36 -10.24 10.23
CA PRO A 24 1.28 -9.47 8.98
C PRO A 24 2.53 -8.62 8.74
N GLY A 25 3.12 -8.05 9.80
CA GLY A 25 4.36 -7.28 9.69
C GLY A 25 5.54 -8.14 9.22
N ILE A 26 5.74 -9.31 9.80
CA ILE A 26 6.78 -10.27 9.37
C ILE A 26 6.51 -10.72 7.93
N ALA A 27 5.27 -11.07 7.59
CA ALA A 27 4.91 -11.47 6.24
C ALA A 27 5.19 -10.35 5.22
N PHE A 28 4.85 -9.10 5.55
CA PHE A 28 5.15 -7.95 4.72
C PHE A 28 6.65 -7.77 4.50
N VAL A 29 7.46 -7.81 5.57
CA VAL A 29 8.92 -7.68 5.48
C VAL A 29 9.52 -8.82 4.67
N ALA A 30 9.05 -10.06 4.87
CA ALA A 30 9.55 -11.21 4.12
C ALA A 30 9.22 -11.12 2.62
N ILE A 31 8.00 -10.71 2.27
CA ILE A 31 7.59 -10.50 0.88
C ILE A 31 8.37 -9.33 0.27
N ALA A 32 8.50 -8.20 0.97
CA ALA A 32 9.27 -7.06 0.50
C ALA A 32 10.75 -7.41 0.27
N ALA A 33 11.35 -8.18 1.19
CA ALA A 33 12.72 -8.68 1.03
C ALA A 33 12.86 -9.63 -0.16
N LEU A 34 11.87 -10.51 -0.38
CA LEU A 34 11.85 -11.40 -1.54
C LEU A 34 11.91 -10.58 -2.84
N PHE A 35 11.05 -9.59 -2.99
CA PHE A 35 11.01 -8.73 -4.19
C PHE A 35 12.27 -7.85 -4.31
N ALA A 36 12.80 -7.33 -3.20
CA ALA A 36 13.98 -6.47 -3.22
C ALA A 36 15.30 -7.21 -3.48
N LEU A 37 15.38 -8.52 -3.13
CA LEU A 37 16.56 -9.34 -3.27
C LEU A 37 16.53 -10.27 -4.50
N THR A 38 15.42 -10.31 -5.20
CA THR A 38 15.25 -11.14 -6.40
C THR A 38 14.68 -10.31 -7.54
N ASP A 39 14.85 -10.79 -8.77
CA ASP A 39 14.22 -10.18 -9.96
C ASP A 39 12.80 -10.72 -10.20
N LEU A 40 12.11 -11.12 -9.14
CA LEU A 40 10.80 -11.78 -9.24
C LEU A 40 9.74 -10.85 -9.84
N ASP A 41 9.75 -9.57 -9.47
CA ASP A 41 8.85 -8.53 -9.99
C ASP A 41 9.00 -8.36 -11.50
N ARG A 42 10.23 -8.27 -11.99
CA ARG A 42 10.56 -8.16 -13.42
C ARG A 42 10.20 -9.44 -14.17
N THR A 43 10.48 -10.58 -13.57
CA THR A 43 10.12 -11.89 -14.14
C THR A 43 8.61 -12.04 -14.29
N LEU A 44 7.85 -11.65 -13.26
CA LEU A 44 6.39 -11.67 -13.28
C LEU A 44 5.84 -10.65 -14.30
N ALA A 45 6.39 -9.44 -14.34
CA ALA A 45 5.99 -8.43 -15.32
C ALA A 45 6.19 -8.93 -16.75
N ARG A 46 7.34 -9.55 -17.03
CA ARG A 46 7.66 -10.13 -18.34
C ARG A 46 6.77 -11.31 -18.71
N ALA A 47 6.46 -12.18 -17.75
CA ALA A 47 5.70 -13.39 -18.02
C ALA A 47 4.19 -13.15 -18.17
N TRP A 48 3.63 -12.14 -17.49
CA TRP A 48 2.17 -12.00 -17.35
C TRP A 48 1.60 -10.71 -17.91
N ALA A 49 2.39 -9.66 -18.00
CA ALA A 49 1.87 -8.33 -18.32
C ALA A 49 2.47 -7.73 -19.60
N PHE A 50 3.69 -8.11 -19.98
CA PHE A 50 4.41 -7.56 -21.11
C PHE A 50 4.21 -8.44 -22.34
N ASP A 51 3.81 -7.83 -23.48
CA ASP A 51 3.76 -8.48 -24.77
C ASP A 51 5.08 -8.25 -25.51
N ALA A 52 5.91 -9.28 -25.57
CA ALA A 52 7.22 -9.21 -26.21
C ALA A 52 7.14 -9.02 -27.72
N THR A 53 6.04 -9.37 -28.37
CA THR A 53 5.86 -9.22 -29.82
C THR A 53 5.52 -7.78 -30.19
N LEU A 54 4.77 -7.10 -29.34
CA LEU A 54 4.37 -5.71 -29.52
C LEU A 54 5.32 -4.73 -28.81
N GLY A 55 6.15 -5.21 -27.88
CA GLY A 55 7.06 -4.38 -27.08
C GLY A 55 6.34 -3.45 -26.11
N VAL A 56 5.15 -3.80 -25.65
CA VAL A 56 4.30 -2.94 -24.82
C VAL A 56 3.59 -3.72 -23.72
N PHE A 57 3.02 -2.98 -22.75
CA PHE A 57 2.07 -3.50 -21.78
C PHE A 57 0.64 -3.23 -22.30
N PRO A 58 -0.10 -4.21 -22.83
CA PRO A 58 -1.42 -3.98 -23.43
C PRO A 58 -2.42 -3.38 -22.45
N ALA A 59 -2.33 -3.73 -21.17
CA ALA A 59 -3.22 -3.22 -20.15
C ALA A 59 -2.97 -1.74 -19.80
N ARG A 60 -1.78 -1.17 -20.05
CA ARG A 60 -1.44 0.21 -19.70
C ARG A 60 -2.35 1.24 -20.37
N GLY A 61 -2.71 1.02 -21.63
CA GLY A 61 -3.59 1.92 -22.41
C GLY A 61 -5.06 1.50 -22.41
N ALA A 62 -5.41 0.40 -21.77
CA ALA A 62 -6.78 -0.09 -21.77
C ALA A 62 -7.66 0.80 -20.88
N TRP A 63 -8.87 1.13 -21.37
CA TRP A 63 -9.81 2.00 -20.65
C TRP A 63 -10.15 1.48 -19.24
N TRP A 64 -10.35 0.18 -19.09
CA TRP A 64 -10.65 -0.42 -17.79
C TRP A 64 -9.48 -0.32 -16.78
N SER A 65 -8.25 -0.36 -17.26
CA SER A 65 -7.06 -0.24 -16.40
C SER A 65 -6.86 1.21 -15.95
N THR A 66 -6.90 2.16 -16.89
CA THR A 66 -6.62 3.56 -16.61
C THR A 66 -7.79 4.25 -15.93
N ASN A 67 -8.98 4.20 -16.54
CA ASN A 67 -10.11 4.97 -16.04
C ASN A 67 -10.84 4.27 -14.89
N LEU A 68 -11.08 2.95 -15.01
CA LEU A 68 -11.85 2.25 -13.97
C LEU A 68 -10.99 1.88 -12.76
N LEU A 69 -9.86 1.19 -12.96
CA LEU A 69 -9.06 0.73 -11.83
C LEU A 69 -8.20 1.84 -11.24
N HIS A 70 -7.45 2.57 -12.05
CA HIS A 70 -6.53 3.58 -11.54
C HIS A 70 -7.28 4.83 -11.07
N ASP A 71 -8.01 5.49 -11.94
CA ASP A 71 -8.69 6.75 -11.58
C ASP A 71 -9.93 6.50 -10.71
N GLY A 72 -10.73 5.50 -11.05
CA GLY A 72 -11.90 5.11 -10.26
C GLY A 72 -11.51 4.66 -8.85
N GLY A 73 -10.48 3.83 -8.71
CA GLY A 73 -9.92 3.42 -7.42
C GLY A 73 -9.44 4.61 -6.59
N ARG A 74 -8.71 5.53 -7.21
CA ARG A 74 -8.25 6.77 -6.55
C ARG A 74 -9.43 7.61 -6.05
N HIS A 75 -10.43 7.85 -6.89
CA HIS A 75 -11.61 8.62 -6.51
C HIS A 75 -12.42 7.94 -5.40
N LEU A 76 -12.54 6.61 -5.43
CA LEU A 76 -13.20 5.84 -4.39
C LEU A 76 -12.50 6.02 -3.03
N ILE A 77 -11.18 5.92 -2.98
CA ILE A 77 -10.42 6.12 -1.73
C ILE A 77 -10.59 7.56 -1.22
N TRP A 78 -10.55 8.57 -2.10
CA TRP A 78 -10.82 9.95 -1.74
C TRP A 78 -12.24 10.12 -1.18
N ALA A 79 -13.25 9.53 -1.81
CA ALA A 79 -14.63 9.58 -1.34
C ALA A 79 -14.79 8.95 0.05
N ILE A 80 -14.21 7.78 0.27
CA ILE A 80 -14.21 7.11 1.59
C ILE A 80 -13.52 8.00 2.63
N TRP A 81 -12.37 8.56 2.31
CA TRP A 81 -11.61 9.42 3.22
C TRP A 81 -12.38 10.68 3.62
N LEU A 82 -12.98 11.37 2.65
CA LEU A 82 -13.85 12.52 2.89
C LEU A 82 -15.10 12.15 3.68
N ALA A 83 -15.72 10.99 3.41
CA ALA A 83 -16.85 10.49 4.16
C ALA A 83 -16.49 10.22 5.64
N THR A 84 -15.27 9.71 5.93
CA THR A 84 -14.84 9.53 7.31
C THR A 84 -14.65 10.85 8.05
N ILE A 85 -14.12 11.89 7.37
CA ILE A 85 -14.04 13.26 7.93
C ILE A 85 -15.44 13.79 8.21
N GLY A 86 -16.35 13.70 7.25
CA GLY A 86 -17.73 14.14 7.39
C GLY A 86 -18.45 13.45 8.56
N THR A 87 -18.30 12.12 8.66
CA THR A 87 -18.85 11.32 9.77
C THR A 87 -18.26 11.74 11.12
N TYR A 88 -16.96 11.96 11.17
CA TYR A 88 -16.28 12.40 12.39
C TYR A 88 -16.80 13.78 12.85
N VAL A 89 -16.88 14.75 11.95
CA VAL A 89 -17.41 16.10 12.25
C VAL A 89 -18.88 16.03 12.65
N ALA A 90 -19.73 15.31 11.90
CA ALA A 90 -21.15 15.15 12.21
C ALA A 90 -21.37 14.53 13.59
N SER A 91 -20.47 13.69 14.07
CA SER A 91 -20.54 13.07 15.40
C SER A 91 -20.41 14.05 16.57
N PHE A 92 -20.01 15.29 16.35
CA PHE A 92 -19.99 16.35 17.36
C PHE A 92 -21.31 17.13 17.42
N ILE A 93 -22.03 17.18 16.29
CA ILE A 93 -23.28 17.94 16.13
C ILE A 93 -24.48 17.06 16.44
N ASN A 94 -24.47 15.77 15.96
CA ASN A 94 -25.56 14.85 16.11
C ASN A 94 -25.22 13.71 17.09
N VAL A 95 -26.10 13.51 18.10
CA VAL A 95 -25.93 12.49 19.14
C VAL A 95 -25.93 11.07 18.59
N ASP A 96 -26.78 10.79 17.58
CA ASP A 96 -26.90 9.47 16.97
C ASP A 96 -25.61 9.03 16.25
N TRP A 97 -24.82 9.98 15.81
CA TRP A 97 -23.56 9.72 15.10
C TRP A 97 -22.35 9.55 16.03
N ARG A 98 -22.52 9.73 17.34
CA ARG A 98 -21.42 9.58 18.32
C ARG A 98 -20.80 8.19 18.34
N VAL A 99 -21.60 7.16 18.04
CA VAL A 99 -21.11 5.76 17.98
C VAL A 99 -20.06 5.58 16.90
N TYR A 100 -20.12 6.36 15.80
CA TYR A 100 -19.20 6.29 14.67
C TYR A 100 -17.94 7.14 14.85
N ARG A 101 -17.84 7.97 15.90
CA ARG A 101 -16.69 8.88 16.11
C ARG A 101 -15.35 8.16 16.14
N ARG A 102 -15.24 7.10 16.94
CA ARG A 102 -14.00 6.33 17.06
C ARG A 102 -13.66 5.54 15.80
N PRO A 103 -14.57 4.80 15.19
CA PRO A 103 -14.34 4.13 13.90
C PRO A 103 -13.95 5.11 12.79
N ALA A 104 -14.65 6.23 12.67
CA ALA A 104 -14.35 7.23 11.64
C ALA A 104 -12.93 7.83 11.79
N LEU A 105 -12.55 8.21 13.02
CA LEU A 105 -11.20 8.71 13.30
C LEU A 105 -10.13 7.64 13.01
N PHE A 106 -10.39 6.39 13.42
CA PHE A 106 -9.47 5.28 13.15
C PHE A 106 -9.28 5.07 11.66
N THR A 107 -10.36 5.02 10.89
CA THR A 107 -10.31 4.81 9.43
C THR A 107 -9.60 5.99 8.73
N PHE A 108 -9.92 7.23 9.13
CA PHE A 108 -9.24 8.42 8.62
C PHE A 108 -7.72 8.35 8.81
N VAL A 109 -7.27 8.07 10.04
CA VAL A 109 -5.85 7.98 10.38
C VAL A 109 -5.19 6.79 9.67
N ALA A 110 -5.87 5.64 9.60
CA ALA A 110 -5.34 4.46 8.93
C ALA A 110 -5.10 4.69 7.42
N ILE A 111 -6.06 5.32 6.73
CA ILE A 111 -5.91 5.67 5.30
C ILE A 111 -4.77 6.67 5.12
N ALA A 112 -4.70 7.72 5.96
CA ALA A 112 -3.65 8.73 5.88
C ALA A 112 -2.25 8.11 6.09
N LEU A 113 -2.09 7.27 7.12
CA LEU A 113 -0.83 6.59 7.39
C LEU A 113 -0.45 5.60 6.29
N ALA A 114 -1.41 4.83 5.77
CA ALA A 114 -1.15 3.90 4.69
C ALA A 114 -0.67 4.65 3.43
N THR A 115 -1.35 5.71 3.03
CA THR A 115 -0.98 6.55 1.89
C THR A 115 0.40 7.19 2.08
N LEU A 116 0.65 7.76 3.26
CA LEU A 116 1.95 8.35 3.58
C LEU A 116 3.07 7.30 3.52
N THR A 117 2.86 6.12 4.09
CA THR A 117 3.83 5.02 4.08
C THR A 117 4.17 4.59 2.66
N VAL A 118 3.16 4.39 1.80
CA VAL A 118 3.38 4.01 0.40
C VAL A 118 4.18 5.08 -0.34
N ASN A 119 3.82 6.37 -0.17
CA ASN A 119 4.53 7.46 -0.82
C ASN A 119 5.99 7.59 -0.33
N LEU A 120 6.22 7.45 0.98
CA LEU A 120 7.57 7.45 1.54
C LEU A 120 8.40 6.26 1.04
N LEU A 121 7.83 5.05 1.05
CA LEU A 121 8.52 3.88 0.52
C LEU A 121 8.85 4.04 -0.95
N LYS A 122 7.93 4.57 -1.75
CA LYS A 122 8.18 4.85 -3.16
C LYS A 122 9.27 5.89 -3.35
N ALA A 123 9.27 6.97 -2.58
CA ALA A 123 10.30 8.02 -2.67
C ALA A 123 11.69 7.56 -2.19
N LEU A 124 11.74 6.59 -1.26
CA LEU A 124 12.99 6.04 -0.71
C LEU A 124 13.49 4.78 -1.45
N SER A 125 12.65 4.19 -2.29
CA SER A 125 13.01 3.03 -3.09
C SER A 125 13.33 3.44 -4.52
N ASN A 126 14.19 2.67 -5.20
CA ASN A 126 14.50 2.89 -6.60
C ASN A 126 13.53 2.15 -7.53
N VAL A 127 12.33 1.83 -7.05
CA VAL A 127 11.36 1.00 -7.79
C VAL A 127 10.56 1.86 -8.75
N ASP A 128 11.02 1.90 -9.99
CA ASP A 128 10.27 2.49 -11.10
C ASP A 128 9.16 1.53 -11.57
N CYS A 129 8.14 2.08 -12.23
CA CYS A 129 7.11 1.24 -12.83
C CYS A 129 7.71 0.41 -13.99
N PRO A 130 7.34 -0.87 -14.15
CA PRO A 130 7.93 -1.71 -15.18
C PRO A 130 7.86 -1.12 -16.60
N TRP A 131 6.79 -0.44 -16.94
CA TRP A 131 6.62 0.20 -18.26
C TRP A 131 7.50 1.43 -18.49
N ASP A 132 8.17 1.97 -17.46
CA ASP A 132 9.11 3.08 -17.60
C ASP A 132 10.55 2.58 -17.79
N LEU A 133 10.78 1.28 -17.56
CA LEU A 133 12.09 0.65 -17.71
C LEU A 133 12.44 0.40 -19.19
N ALA A 134 13.68 0.66 -19.55
CA ALA A 134 14.20 0.49 -20.91
C ALA A 134 14.05 -0.96 -21.42
N GLU A 135 14.15 -1.95 -20.54
CA GLU A 135 13.95 -3.37 -20.91
C GLU A 135 12.53 -3.70 -21.37
N PHE A 136 11.56 -2.84 -21.06
CA PHE A 136 10.16 -2.96 -21.46
C PHE A 136 9.71 -1.82 -22.40
N GLY A 137 10.64 -1.15 -23.07
CA GLY A 137 10.34 -0.09 -24.01
C GLY A 137 10.14 1.30 -23.39
N GLY A 138 10.44 1.47 -22.11
CA GLY A 138 10.50 2.77 -21.43
C GLY A 138 11.83 3.49 -21.62
N ALA A 139 12.02 4.60 -20.91
CA ALA A 139 13.20 5.44 -21.01
C ALA A 139 14.19 5.28 -19.85
N LEU A 140 13.79 4.66 -18.72
CA LEU A 140 14.57 4.61 -17.51
C LEU A 140 15.42 3.32 -17.44
N PRO A 141 16.71 3.41 -17.06
CA PRO A 141 17.48 2.23 -16.72
C PRO A 141 16.96 1.61 -15.42
N TYR A 142 17.08 0.30 -15.31
CA TYR A 142 16.77 -0.37 -14.04
C TYR A 142 17.84 0.00 -12.98
N VAL A 143 17.36 0.46 -11.83
CA VAL A 143 18.21 0.72 -10.65
C VAL A 143 17.79 -0.26 -9.55
N PRO A 144 18.71 -1.10 -9.04
CA PRO A 144 18.42 -2.02 -7.94
C PRO A 144 17.96 -1.27 -6.69
N PHE A 145 17.10 -1.89 -5.89
CA PHE A 145 16.47 -1.29 -4.72
C PHE A 145 17.45 -0.61 -3.74
N PHE A 146 18.61 -1.22 -3.53
CA PHE A 146 19.65 -0.72 -2.59
C PHE A 146 20.81 -0.01 -3.27
N ALA A 147 20.76 0.23 -4.58
CA ALA A 147 21.82 0.95 -5.28
C ALA A 147 21.61 2.46 -5.18
N ASP A 148 22.71 3.22 -5.31
CA ASP A 148 22.62 4.66 -5.43
C ASP A 148 21.94 5.04 -6.75
N ARG A 149 20.89 5.84 -6.67
CA ARG A 149 20.18 6.34 -7.86
C ARG A 149 20.98 7.50 -8.45
N PRO A 150 21.32 7.47 -9.74
CA PRO A 150 21.96 8.60 -10.40
C PRO A 150 21.12 9.87 -10.28
N ASN A 151 21.76 11.00 -9.92
CA ASN A 151 21.07 12.29 -9.71
C ASN A 151 20.38 12.84 -10.97
N GLU A 152 20.73 12.32 -12.14
CA GLU A 152 20.16 12.72 -13.44
C GLU A 152 18.79 12.06 -13.69
N LEU A 153 18.45 11.01 -12.93
CA LEU A 153 17.16 10.31 -13.06
C LEU A 153 16.10 10.97 -12.19
N PRO A 154 14.84 11.06 -12.69
CA PRO A 154 13.74 11.53 -11.86
C PRO A 154 13.54 10.60 -10.65
N LEU A 155 12.91 11.12 -9.60
CA LEU A 155 12.50 10.27 -8.47
C LEU A 155 11.49 9.21 -8.92
N ALA A 156 11.58 8.03 -8.34
CA ALA A 156 10.71 6.90 -8.65
C ALA A 156 9.25 7.16 -8.28
#